data_2bbc341ba454963bef740a19d2c43717
#
_entry.id   2bbc341ba454963bef740a19d2c43717
#
_cell.length_a   1.000
_cell.length_b   1.000
_cell.length_c   1.000
_cell.angle_alpha   90.00
_cell.angle_beta   90.00
_cell.angle_gamma   90.00
#
_symmetry.space_group_name_H-M   'P 1'
#
loop_
_entity.id
_entity.type
_entity.pdbx_description
1 polymer ?
#
loop_
_entity_poly.entity_id
_entity_poly.type
_entity_poly.pdbx_seq_one_letter_code
_entity_poly.pdbx_strand_id
1 'polypeptide(L)'
;VNDVVALTCDLIARPSVTPEDAGCQALLAGRLQQAGFTCEHLRLGEVDNLWATHGQGAPVLVLLGHTDVVPSGPVEAWTSEPFDPQIRDGVLYGRGAADMKGSVAAFVVAAEQFVAAHPDHSGTLAVLLTSDEEGDAIDGVRRVADLFRERGQKIDWCITGEPSSTAVLGDLLRVGRRGSLSGTLTVQGVQGHVAYPHKARNPIHLAAAALSELTARHWDDGFESFPPTSLQVSNIHAGTGANNVIPGELQVLFNLRYNPLWNAPKLEQEITALLDRHGLEYRLKWHRSGEPFYTPEGTLRRVAREVLGEFAGAAPEESTGGGTSDARFIAPLGAQCIEVGPVNASIHQVDENVSVADLEKLPELYRCLIERLLAEGRANC
;
A
#
# COMPACT_ATOMS: atom_id res chain seq x y z
N VAL A 1 23.02 -18.01 9.90
CA VAL A 1 22.03 -17.13 9.25
C VAL A 1 21.34 -16.38 10.36
N ASN A 2 21.25 -15.06 10.25
CA ASN A 2 20.55 -14.20 11.22
C ASN A 2 19.07 -14.61 11.24
N ASP A 3 18.40 -14.50 12.39
CA ASP A 3 17.01 -14.95 12.60
C ASP A 3 16.02 -14.27 11.63
N VAL A 4 16.17 -12.97 11.37
CA VAL A 4 15.31 -12.25 10.41
C VAL A 4 15.48 -12.77 8.97
N VAL A 5 16.71 -13.09 8.57
CA VAL A 5 16.98 -13.62 7.22
C VAL A 5 16.39 -15.03 7.07
N ALA A 6 16.54 -15.88 8.11
CA ALA A 6 15.94 -17.22 8.10
C ALA A 6 14.41 -17.14 8.01
N LEU A 7 13.78 -16.29 8.84
CA LEU A 7 12.34 -16.11 8.85
C LEU A 7 11.85 -15.53 7.50
N THR A 8 12.57 -14.59 6.89
CA THR A 8 12.24 -14.06 5.57
C THR A 8 12.29 -15.16 4.50
N CYS A 9 13.31 -16.02 4.53
CA CYS A 9 13.39 -17.18 3.63
C CYS A 9 12.20 -18.12 3.83
N ASP A 10 11.84 -18.43 5.08
CA ASP A 10 10.69 -19.28 5.40
C ASP A 10 9.36 -18.69 4.88
N LEU A 11 9.22 -17.36 4.91
CA LEU A 11 8.05 -16.67 4.37
C LEU A 11 8.05 -16.68 2.84
N ILE A 12 9.20 -16.41 2.19
CA ILE A 12 9.32 -16.44 0.72
C ILE A 12 8.98 -17.84 0.19
N ALA A 13 9.44 -18.90 0.87
CA ALA A 13 9.18 -20.29 0.48
C ALA A 13 7.68 -20.68 0.52
N ARG A 14 6.82 -19.81 1.05
CA ARG A 14 5.35 -19.96 1.02
C ARG A 14 4.79 -19.11 -0.12
N PRO A 15 4.25 -19.75 -1.20
CA PRO A 15 3.76 -19.02 -2.38
C PRO A 15 2.40 -18.35 -2.11
N SER A 16 2.40 -17.35 -1.24
CA SER A 16 1.23 -16.59 -0.83
C SER A 16 0.82 -15.55 -1.86
N VAL A 17 0.53 -15.98 -3.08
CA VAL A 17 0.01 -15.08 -4.12
C VAL A 17 -1.40 -14.62 -3.73
N THR A 18 -1.61 -13.30 -3.74
CA THR A 18 -2.87 -12.68 -3.29
C THR A 18 -4.11 -13.40 -3.86
N PRO A 19 -5.16 -13.69 -3.08
CA PRO A 19 -5.34 -13.40 -1.65
C PRO A 19 -4.90 -14.55 -0.72
N GLU A 20 -4.11 -15.50 -1.19
CA GLU A 20 -3.70 -16.69 -0.43
C GLU A 20 -2.60 -16.32 0.59
N ASP A 21 -2.76 -16.77 1.85
CA ASP A 21 -1.72 -16.62 2.89
C ASP A 21 -0.65 -17.69 2.84
N ALA A 22 -0.97 -18.87 2.34
CA ALA A 22 -0.09 -20.04 2.26
C ALA A 22 0.57 -20.44 3.60
N GLY A 23 -0.06 -20.12 4.74
CA GLY A 23 0.42 -20.45 6.08
C GLY A 23 1.48 -19.50 6.65
N CYS A 24 1.71 -18.34 6.02
CA CYS A 24 2.59 -17.30 6.55
C CYS A 24 2.14 -16.82 7.92
N GLN A 25 0.86 -16.44 8.06
CA GLN A 25 0.33 -15.92 9.32
C GLN A 25 0.31 -16.97 10.44
N ALA A 26 0.11 -18.24 10.13
CA ALA A 26 0.18 -19.31 11.12
C ALA A 26 1.61 -19.46 11.69
N LEU A 27 2.64 -19.39 10.85
CA LEU A 27 4.04 -19.37 11.27
C LEU A 27 4.33 -18.19 12.20
N LEU A 28 3.94 -16.98 11.79
CA LEU A 28 4.18 -15.74 12.53
C LEU A 28 3.40 -15.70 13.85
N ALA A 29 2.14 -16.14 13.85
CA ALA A 29 1.32 -16.25 15.06
C ALA A 29 1.95 -17.21 16.08
N GLY A 30 2.51 -18.34 15.64
CA GLY A 30 3.20 -19.28 16.51
C GLY A 30 4.41 -18.65 17.22
N ARG A 31 5.19 -17.82 16.51
CA ARG A 31 6.31 -17.07 17.08
C ARG A 31 5.84 -16.01 18.08
N LEU A 32 4.87 -15.19 17.68
CA LEU A 32 4.31 -14.15 18.55
C LEU A 32 3.68 -14.72 19.82
N GLN A 33 2.96 -15.84 19.72
CA GLN A 33 2.41 -16.53 20.90
C GLN A 33 3.49 -17.00 21.86
N GLN A 34 4.61 -17.52 21.35
CA GLN A 34 5.76 -17.91 22.18
C GLN A 34 6.39 -16.70 22.89
N ALA A 35 6.32 -15.53 22.29
CA ALA A 35 6.75 -14.25 22.88
C ALA A 35 5.71 -13.62 23.83
N GLY A 36 4.54 -14.27 24.04
CA GLY A 36 3.50 -13.80 24.97
C GLY A 36 2.41 -12.96 24.35
N PHE A 37 2.33 -12.83 23.02
CA PHE A 37 1.24 -12.15 22.35
C PHE A 37 -0.06 -12.97 22.39
N THR A 38 -1.18 -12.26 22.52
CA THR A 38 -2.50 -12.82 22.27
C THR A 38 -2.82 -12.66 20.79
N CYS A 39 -3.05 -13.78 20.08
CA CYS A 39 -3.28 -13.78 18.66
C CYS A 39 -4.76 -14.08 18.34
N GLU A 40 -5.40 -13.23 17.55
CA GLU A 40 -6.73 -13.40 17.00
C GLU A 40 -6.62 -13.58 15.48
N HIS A 41 -7.07 -14.74 14.98
CA HIS A 41 -7.16 -15.01 13.55
C HIS A 41 -8.53 -14.56 13.03
N LEU A 42 -8.52 -13.67 12.05
CA LEU A 42 -9.71 -13.05 11.46
C LEU A 42 -9.85 -13.50 10.00
N ARG A 43 -10.52 -14.63 9.76
CA ARG A 43 -10.86 -15.07 8.41
C ARG A 43 -12.08 -14.28 7.92
N LEU A 44 -11.89 -13.40 6.94
CA LEU A 44 -12.91 -12.55 6.34
C LEU A 44 -13.00 -12.89 4.85
N GLY A 45 -14.12 -13.45 4.41
CA GLY A 45 -14.20 -14.01 3.06
C GLY A 45 -13.14 -15.09 2.82
N GLU A 46 -12.33 -14.89 1.80
CA GLU A 46 -11.19 -15.78 1.46
C GLU A 46 -9.87 -15.30 2.03
N VAL A 47 -9.85 -14.16 2.74
CA VAL A 47 -8.65 -13.48 3.23
C VAL A 47 -8.36 -13.84 4.67
N ASP A 48 -7.10 -14.15 4.96
CA ASP A 48 -6.60 -14.34 6.31
C ASP A 48 -6.05 -13.02 6.86
N ASN A 49 -6.46 -12.68 8.09
CA ASN A 49 -5.93 -11.55 8.83
C ASN A 49 -5.51 -12.01 10.23
N LEU A 50 -4.43 -11.44 10.74
CA LEU A 50 -3.91 -11.72 12.07
C LEU A 50 -3.86 -10.43 12.88
N TRP A 51 -4.51 -10.41 14.04
CA TRP A 51 -4.38 -9.39 15.06
C TRP A 51 -3.69 -9.97 16.29
N ALA A 52 -2.45 -9.57 16.54
CA ALA A 52 -1.66 -10.03 17.67
C ALA A 52 -1.31 -8.85 18.57
N THR A 53 -1.52 -8.98 19.90
CA THR A 53 -1.32 -7.90 20.87
C THR A 53 -0.52 -8.35 22.07
N HIS A 54 0.34 -7.45 22.59
CA HIS A 54 1.03 -7.59 23.86
C HIS A 54 0.89 -6.30 24.68
N GLY A 55 0.76 -6.41 26.01
CA GLY A 55 0.44 -5.27 26.87
C GLY A 55 -1.04 -4.88 26.83
N GLN A 56 -1.37 -3.74 27.41
CA GLN A 56 -2.76 -3.24 27.46
C GLN A 56 -2.83 -1.72 27.63
N GLY A 57 -3.95 -1.17 27.16
CA GLY A 57 -4.24 0.27 27.27
C GLY A 57 -3.49 1.10 26.21
N ALA A 58 -3.57 2.41 26.39
CA ALA A 58 -2.94 3.39 25.51
C ALA A 58 -1.52 3.75 25.96
N PRO A 59 -0.64 4.18 25.05
CA PRO A 59 -0.89 4.26 23.60
C PRO A 59 -0.90 2.87 22.92
N VAL A 60 -1.62 2.74 21.82
CA VAL A 60 -1.66 1.54 20.98
C VAL A 60 -0.81 1.78 19.74
N LEU A 61 0.28 1.04 19.61
CA LEU A 61 1.16 1.03 18.46
C LEU A 61 0.91 -0.22 17.62
N VAL A 62 0.60 -0.06 16.36
CA VAL A 62 0.38 -1.15 15.39
C VAL A 62 1.55 -1.20 14.40
N LEU A 63 2.12 -2.39 14.25
CA LEU A 63 2.99 -2.75 13.13
C LEU A 63 2.11 -3.41 12.07
N LEU A 64 1.92 -2.75 10.94
CA LEU A 64 1.02 -3.17 9.87
C LEU A 64 1.80 -3.72 8.68
N GLY A 65 1.40 -4.88 8.18
CA GLY A 65 1.98 -5.48 7.00
C GLY A 65 1.08 -6.47 6.31
N HIS A 66 1.54 -6.97 5.16
CA HIS A 66 0.87 -8.02 4.42
C HIS A 66 1.76 -9.24 4.19
N THR A 67 1.15 -10.41 4.08
CA THR A 67 1.82 -11.68 3.83
C THR A 67 1.66 -12.14 2.39
N ASP A 68 0.68 -11.60 1.69
CA ASP A 68 0.46 -11.86 0.27
C ASP A 68 1.49 -11.13 -0.61
N VAL A 69 1.58 -11.60 -1.84
CA VAL A 69 2.48 -11.04 -2.85
C VAL A 69 1.79 -11.01 -4.21
N VAL A 70 2.21 -10.11 -5.11
CA VAL A 70 1.77 -10.12 -6.50
C VAL A 70 2.22 -11.41 -7.21
N PRO A 71 1.54 -11.82 -8.30
CA PRO A 71 2.02 -12.91 -9.15
C PRO A 71 3.47 -12.70 -9.58
N SER A 72 4.24 -13.81 -9.68
CA SER A 72 5.65 -13.77 -10.05
C SER A 72 5.92 -13.25 -11.48
N GLY A 73 4.90 -13.28 -12.34
CA GLY A 73 5.10 -13.13 -13.78
C GLY A 73 5.71 -14.39 -14.40
N PRO A 74 6.36 -14.29 -15.57
CA PRO A 74 6.93 -15.44 -16.28
C PRO A 74 8.11 -16.02 -15.48
N VAL A 75 7.94 -17.24 -14.95
CA VAL A 75 8.95 -17.90 -14.10
C VAL A 75 10.26 -18.11 -14.84
N GLU A 76 10.19 -18.36 -16.13
CA GLU A 76 11.37 -18.53 -17.01
C GLU A 76 12.24 -17.28 -17.14
N ALA A 77 11.72 -16.11 -16.75
CA ALA A 77 12.49 -14.86 -16.71
C ALA A 77 13.28 -14.68 -15.42
N TRP A 78 12.97 -15.46 -14.38
CA TRP A 78 13.67 -15.38 -13.09
C TRP A 78 15.01 -16.12 -13.14
N THR A 79 16.01 -15.57 -12.49
CA THR A 79 17.34 -16.22 -12.34
C THR A 79 17.30 -17.43 -11.40
N SER A 80 16.38 -17.42 -10.42
CA SER A 80 16.04 -18.55 -9.54
C SER A 80 14.54 -18.60 -9.36
N GLU A 81 13.96 -19.75 -9.00
CA GLU A 81 12.53 -19.88 -8.74
C GLU A 81 12.05 -18.82 -7.74
N PRO A 82 10.93 -18.09 -8.03
CA PRO A 82 10.50 -16.94 -7.23
C PRO A 82 10.17 -17.25 -5.77
N PHE A 83 9.85 -18.50 -5.46
CA PHE A 83 9.53 -18.97 -4.10
C PHE A 83 10.59 -19.93 -3.53
N ASP A 84 11.77 -20.00 -4.16
CA ASP A 84 12.97 -20.66 -3.64
C ASP A 84 14.02 -19.58 -3.29
N PRO A 85 14.03 -19.06 -2.05
CA PRO A 85 14.85 -17.93 -1.68
C PRO A 85 16.34 -18.23 -1.83
N GLN A 86 17.06 -17.38 -2.56
CA GLN A 86 18.48 -17.53 -2.81
C GLN A 86 19.26 -16.29 -2.37
N ILE A 87 20.35 -16.51 -1.64
CA ILE A 87 21.29 -15.43 -1.30
C ILE A 87 22.47 -15.50 -2.26
N ARG A 88 22.69 -14.43 -3.02
CA ARG A 88 23.81 -14.27 -3.94
C ARG A 88 24.47 -12.91 -3.70
N ASP A 89 25.77 -12.90 -3.45
CA ASP A 89 26.58 -11.68 -3.28
C ASP A 89 26.00 -10.69 -2.24
N GLY A 90 25.44 -11.21 -1.12
CA GLY A 90 24.87 -10.40 -0.05
C GLY A 90 23.47 -9.86 -0.34
N VAL A 91 22.77 -10.37 -1.36
CA VAL A 91 21.42 -10.01 -1.76
C VAL A 91 20.53 -11.24 -1.69
N LEU A 92 19.39 -11.15 -1.00
CA LEU A 92 18.35 -12.18 -0.93
C LEU A 92 17.34 -11.95 -2.05
N TYR A 93 17.19 -12.96 -2.91
CA TYR A 93 16.25 -12.97 -4.04
C TYR A 93 15.05 -13.85 -3.74
N GLY A 94 13.86 -13.37 -4.12
CA GLY A 94 12.60 -14.08 -4.06
C GLY A 94 11.41 -13.13 -4.08
N ARG A 95 10.25 -13.60 -4.54
CA ARG A 95 9.03 -12.80 -4.55
C ARG A 95 8.58 -12.46 -3.12
N GLY A 96 8.36 -11.17 -2.84
CA GLY A 96 8.03 -10.66 -1.53
C GLY A 96 9.25 -10.36 -0.64
N ALA A 97 10.48 -10.51 -1.15
CA ALA A 97 11.68 -10.23 -0.37
C ALA A 97 11.72 -8.77 0.11
N ALA A 98 11.40 -7.83 -0.76
CA ALA A 98 11.29 -6.41 -0.46
C ALA A 98 9.85 -5.99 -0.11
N ASP A 99 8.85 -6.56 -0.78
CA ASP A 99 7.44 -6.19 -0.67
C ASP A 99 6.55 -7.39 -0.28
N MET A 100 6.25 -7.58 1.04
CA MET A 100 6.98 -6.95 2.16
C MET A 100 7.32 -8.00 3.24
N LYS A 101 7.58 -9.27 2.84
CA LYS A 101 7.88 -10.39 3.76
C LYS A 101 9.13 -10.11 4.61
N GLY A 102 10.13 -9.38 4.07
CA GLY A 102 11.30 -8.95 4.81
C GLY A 102 10.95 -8.03 5.98
N SER A 103 10.08 -7.04 5.75
CA SER A 103 9.59 -6.15 6.80
C SER A 103 8.73 -6.88 7.82
N VAL A 104 7.86 -7.81 7.37
CA VAL A 104 7.02 -8.62 8.28
C VAL A 104 7.87 -9.51 9.18
N ALA A 105 8.91 -10.15 8.64
CA ALA A 105 9.87 -10.91 9.45
C ALA A 105 10.58 -10.02 10.46
N ALA A 106 11.00 -8.83 10.04
CA ALA A 106 11.66 -7.86 10.91
C ALA A 106 10.73 -7.33 12.01
N PHE A 107 9.45 -7.12 11.74
CA PHE A 107 8.44 -6.75 12.74
C PHE A 107 8.32 -7.78 13.85
N VAL A 108 8.23 -9.06 13.48
CA VAL A 108 8.10 -10.14 14.46
C VAL A 108 9.35 -10.25 15.31
N VAL A 109 10.55 -10.23 14.70
CA VAL A 109 11.82 -10.29 15.45
C VAL A 109 11.98 -9.07 16.37
N ALA A 110 11.65 -7.86 15.89
CA ALA A 110 11.68 -6.65 16.71
C ALA A 110 10.70 -6.71 17.90
N ALA A 111 9.48 -7.18 17.64
CA ALA A 111 8.46 -7.34 18.69
C ALA A 111 8.88 -8.36 19.75
N GLU A 112 9.42 -9.52 19.35
CA GLU A 112 9.97 -10.53 20.27
C GLU A 112 11.10 -9.97 21.15
N GLN A 113 12.04 -9.26 20.53
CA GLN A 113 13.16 -8.63 21.26
C GLN A 113 12.68 -7.54 22.22
N PHE A 114 11.72 -6.71 21.78
CA PHE A 114 11.16 -5.65 22.60
C PHE A 114 10.44 -6.20 23.83
N VAL A 115 9.54 -7.16 23.69
CA VAL A 115 8.79 -7.69 24.85
C VAL A 115 9.67 -8.50 25.78
N ALA A 116 10.73 -9.14 25.28
CA ALA A 116 11.72 -9.81 26.12
C ALA A 116 12.52 -8.81 26.97
N ALA A 117 12.85 -7.64 26.43
CA ALA A 117 13.57 -6.57 27.14
C ALA A 117 12.64 -5.74 28.05
N HIS A 118 11.39 -5.58 27.68
CA HIS A 118 10.40 -4.71 28.32
C HIS A 118 9.07 -5.45 28.55
N PRO A 119 9.04 -6.52 29.38
CA PRO A 119 7.82 -7.33 29.55
C PRO A 119 6.65 -6.54 30.16
N ASP A 120 6.92 -5.50 30.92
CA ASP A 120 5.94 -4.65 31.60
C ASP A 120 5.85 -3.24 30.93
N HIS A 121 6.08 -3.16 29.61
CA HIS A 121 5.99 -1.88 28.89
C HIS A 121 4.62 -1.23 29.02
N SER A 122 4.56 0.09 28.89
CA SER A 122 3.32 0.83 28.87
C SER A 122 2.61 0.69 27.51
N GLY A 123 1.26 0.75 27.52
CA GLY A 123 0.46 0.69 26.29
C GLY A 123 0.36 -0.70 25.67
N THR A 124 0.01 -0.75 24.42
CA THR A 124 -0.20 -1.98 23.64
C THR A 124 0.69 -1.96 22.41
N LEU A 125 1.53 -2.99 22.25
CA LEU A 125 2.19 -3.31 20.99
C LEU A 125 1.31 -4.30 20.23
N ALA A 126 0.97 -3.99 18.99
CA ALA A 126 0.17 -4.85 18.14
C ALA A 126 0.84 -5.11 16.80
N VAL A 127 0.58 -6.30 16.24
CA VAL A 127 0.94 -6.68 14.87
C VAL A 127 -0.35 -7.00 14.13
N LEU A 128 -0.60 -6.28 13.03
CA LEU A 128 -1.72 -6.52 12.14
C LEU A 128 -1.22 -6.98 10.78
N LEU A 129 -1.59 -8.17 10.36
CA LEU A 129 -1.21 -8.73 9.07
C LEU A 129 -2.45 -9.08 8.26
N THR A 130 -2.35 -8.95 6.94
CA THR A 130 -3.39 -9.33 5.97
C THR A 130 -2.80 -10.16 4.84
N SER A 131 -3.64 -10.89 4.12
CA SER A 131 -3.30 -11.55 2.86
C SER A 131 -4.00 -10.96 1.63
N ASP A 132 -4.45 -9.70 1.68
CA ASP A 132 -5.18 -9.02 0.59
C ASP A 132 -4.79 -7.53 0.47
N GLU A 133 -3.50 -7.20 0.56
CA GLU A 133 -3.03 -5.84 0.24
C GLU A 133 -2.79 -5.67 -1.25
N GLU A 134 -2.17 -6.68 -1.87
CA GLU A 134 -1.77 -6.71 -3.27
C GLU A 134 -2.92 -7.09 -4.24
N GLY A 135 -4.08 -7.42 -3.69
CA GLY A 135 -5.28 -7.77 -4.43
C GLY A 135 -6.33 -6.66 -4.46
N ASP A 136 -7.59 -7.09 -4.27
CA ASP A 136 -8.73 -6.17 -4.30
C ASP A 136 -8.87 -5.32 -3.03
N ALA A 137 -8.15 -5.66 -1.96
CA ALA A 137 -8.15 -5.01 -0.63
C ALA A 137 -9.58 -4.84 -0.06
N ILE A 138 -10.43 -5.86 -0.24
CA ILE A 138 -11.83 -5.83 0.19
C ILE A 138 -12.00 -6.46 1.57
N ASP A 139 -11.50 -7.68 1.74
CA ASP A 139 -11.67 -8.50 2.95
C ASP A 139 -10.42 -8.48 3.86
N GLY A 140 -9.43 -7.65 3.53
CA GLY A 140 -8.21 -7.40 4.31
C GLY A 140 -8.39 -6.33 5.38
N VAL A 141 -7.38 -5.46 5.54
CA VAL A 141 -7.33 -4.41 6.58
C VAL A 141 -8.56 -3.50 6.55
N ARG A 142 -9.17 -3.27 5.39
CA ARG A 142 -10.43 -2.53 5.26
C ARG A 142 -11.53 -3.09 6.17
N ARG A 143 -11.79 -4.40 6.09
CA ARG A 143 -12.81 -5.08 6.93
C ARG A 143 -12.38 -5.17 8.39
N VAL A 144 -11.09 -5.37 8.64
CA VAL A 144 -10.53 -5.33 10.00
C VAL A 144 -10.73 -3.95 10.63
N ALA A 145 -10.52 -2.86 9.88
CA ALA A 145 -10.78 -1.50 10.35
C ALA A 145 -12.27 -1.27 10.69
N ASP A 146 -13.19 -1.84 9.93
CA ASP A 146 -14.63 -1.79 10.26
C ASP A 146 -14.93 -2.55 11.57
N LEU A 147 -14.36 -3.74 11.78
CA LEU A 147 -14.46 -4.48 13.06
C LEU A 147 -13.86 -3.67 14.22
N PHE A 148 -12.74 -3.00 14.02
CA PHE A 148 -12.12 -2.16 15.06
C PHE A 148 -13.03 -0.98 15.43
N ARG A 149 -13.69 -0.38 14.45
CA ARG A 149 -14.66 0.71 14.68
C ARG A 149 -15.86 0.19 15.49
N GLU A 150 -16.40 -0.97 15.15
CA GLU A 150 -17.51 -1.62 15.87
C GLU A 150 -17.12 -1.96 17.32
N ARG A 151 -15.89 -2.45 17.53
CA ARG A 151 -15.37 -2.82 18.85
C ARG A 151 -14.90 -1.62 19.68
N GLY A 152 -14.85 -0.42 19.10
CA GLY A 152 -14.26 0.75 19.74
C GLY A 152 -12.76 0.62 19.97
N GLN A 153 -12.07 -0.20 19.17
CA GLN A 153 -10.62 -0.38 19.25
C GLN A 153 -9.93 0.94 18.90
N LYS A 154 -9.16 1.47 19.84
CA LYS A 154 -8.32 2.66 19.63
C LYS A 154 -6.97 2.24 19.05
N ILE A 155 -6.45 3.06 18.14
CA ILE A 155 -5.09 2.97 17.61
C ILE A 155 -4.52 4.39 17.63
N ASP A 156 -3.39 4.58 18.30
CA ASP A 156 -2.73 5.89 18.37
C ASP A 156 -1.70 6.04 17.25
N TRP A 157 -0.91 4.98 17.01
CA TRP A 157 0.15 4.97 16.02
C TRP A 157 0.13 3.70 15.19
N CYS A 158 0.46 3.84 13.90
CA CYS A 158 0.62 2.74 12.96
C CYS A 158 1.91 2.94 12.15
N ILE A 159 2.75 1.91 12.14
CA ILE A 159 3.95 1.83 11.31
C ILE A 159 3.71 0.72 10.29
N THR A 160 3.66 1.08 9.01
CA THR A 160 3.56 0.11 7.92
C THR A 160 4.94 -0.18 7.36
N GLY A 161 5.25 -1.47 7.17
CA GLY A 161 6.57 -1.93 6.73
C GLY A 161 6.79 -1.91 5.22
N GLU A 162 5.99 -1.13 4.47
CA GLU A 162 6.12 -0.97 3.02
C GLU A 162 7.54 -0.55 2.62
N PRO A 163 8.05 -1.01 1.47
CA PRO A 163 9.35 -0.61 0.96
C PRO A 163 9.36 0.88 0.60
N SER A 164 9.77 1.70 1.56
CA SER A 164 9.74 3.16 1.45
C SER A 164 11.08 3.77 1.08
N SER A 165 12.19 3.13 1.43
CA SER A 165 13.53 3.65 1.16
C SER A 165 13.85 3.65 -0.34
N THR A 166 14.68 4.59 -0.78
CA THR A 166 15.01 4.78 -2.22
C THR A 166 16.40 4.28 -2.59
N ALA A 167 17.43 4.69 -1.89
CA ALA A 167 18.82 4.30 -2.15
C ALA A 167 19.50 3.68 -0.93
N VAL A 168 19.17 4.15 0.26
CA VAL A 168 19.72 3.70 1.53
C VAL A 168 18.59 3.47 2.51
N LEU A 169 18.68 2.39 3.30
CA LEU A 169 17.69 2.11 4.34
C LEU A 169 17.50 3.32 5.27
N GLY A 170 16.26 3.80 5.34
CA GLY A 170 15.89 4.94 6.19
C GLY A 170 16.07 6.31 5.55
N ASP A 171 16.43 6.41 4.27
CA ASP A 171 16.59 7.70 3.57
C ASP A 171 15.26 8.40 3.27
N LEU A 172 14.12 7.71 3.41
CA LEU A 172 12.81 8.27 3.14
C LEU A 172 11.77 7.79 4.18
N LEU A 173 11.01 8.75 4.72
CA LEU A 173 9.88 8.56 5.61
C LEU A 173 8.58 8.90 4.87
N ARG A 174 7.68 7.94 4.74
CA ARG A 174 6.32 8.22 4.23
C ARG A 174 5.45 8.75 5.37
N VAL A 175 4.99 9.98 5.23
CA VAL A 175 4.14 10.65 6.23
C VAL A 175 2.68 10.76 5.81
N GLY A 176 2.33 10.09 4.72
CA GLY A 176 0.99 10.04 4.16
C GLY A 176 1.00 9.46 2.75
N ARG A 177 -0.17 9.27 2.18
CA ARG A 177 -0.36 8.79 0.81
C ARG A 177 -1.46 9.55 0.11
N ARG A 178 -1.32 9.72 -1.19
CA ARG A 178 -2.39 10.26 -2.04
C ARG A 178 -3.55 9.29 -2.13
N GLY A 179 -4.76 9.83 -2.29
CA GLY A 179 -5.92 9.06 -2.68
C GLY A 179 -5.80 8.54 -4.11
N SER A 180 -6.57 7.51 -4.42
CA SER A 180 -6.64 6.92 -5.75
C SER A 180 -8.09 6.65 -6.13
N LEU A 181 -8.51 7.20 -7.29
CA LEU A 181 -9.83 7.05 -7.86
C LEU A 181 -9.71 6.67 -9.33
N SER A 182 -10.24 5.52 -9.71
CA SER A 182 -10.29 5.09 -11.10
C SER A 182 -11.69 5.25 -11.68
N GLY A 183 -11.76 5.65 -12.95
CA GLY A 183 -12.99 5.75 -13.71
C GLY A 183 -12.95 4.92 -14.99
N THR A 184 -14.05 4.24 -15.29
CA THR A 184 -14.31 3.62 -16.59
C THR A 184 -15.47 4.35 -17.26
N LEU A 185 -15.14 5.23 -18.19
CA LEU A 185 -16.09 6.00 -18.99
C LEU A 185 -16.42 5.22 -20.26
N THR A 186 -17.71 5.00 -20.52
CA THR A 186 -18.21 4.44 -21.79
C THR A 186 -19.14 5.44 -22.46
N VAL A 187 -18.69 6.02 -23.56
CA VAL A 187 -19.48 6.98 -24.37
C VAL A 187 -20.26 6.24 -25.44
N GLN A 188 -21.58 6.47 -25.51
CA GLN A 188 -22.47 5.81 -26.46
C GLN A 188 -22.51 6.57 -27.78
N GLY A 189 -22.41 5.81 -28.87
CA GLY A 189 -22.55 6.29 -30.22
C GLY A 189 -23.58 5.47 -30.97
N VAL A 190 -23.52 5.55 -32.31
CA VAL A 190 -24.28 4.70 -33.22
C VAL A 190 -23.34 4.23 -34.32
N GLN A 191 -23.12 2.91 -34.40
CA GLN A 191 -22.25 2.33 -35.42
C GLN A 191 -22.80 2.55 -36.82
N GLY A 192 -21.87 2.79 -37.76
CA GLY A 192 -22.26 2.94 -39.16
C GLY A 192 -21.07 2.99 -40.12
N HIS A 193 -21.38 3.09 -41.42
CA HIS A 193 -20.36 3.19 -42.45
C HIS A 193 -19.85 4.64 -42.55
N VAL A 194 -18.53 4.84 -42.63
CA VAL A 194 -17.90 6.17 -42.65
C VAL A 194 -18.35 7.05 -43.79
N ALA A 195 -18.79 6.45 -44.91
CA ALA A 195 -19.35 7.18 -46.05
C ALA A 195 -20.76 7.74 -45.79
N TYR A 196 -21.42 7.30 -44.74
CA TYR A 196 -22.78 7.73 -44.39
C TYR A 196 -22.84 8.26 -42.93
N PRO A 197 -22.06 9.32 -42.57
CA PRO A 197 -21.95 9.79 -41.20
C PRO A 197 -23.27 10.27 -40.61
N HIS A 198 -24.26 10.68 -41.47
CA HIS A 198 -25.59 11.08 -41.05
C HIS A 198 -26.49 9.93 -40.54
N LYS A 199 -26.06 8.67 -40.73
CA LYS A 199 -26.71 7.45 -40.20
C LYS A 199 -26.01 6.88 -38.98
N ALA A 200 -24.94 7.54 -38.51
CA ALA A 200 -24.12 7.10 -37.39
C ALA A 200 -23.91 8.24 -36.40
N ARG A 201 -23.38 7.92 -35.26
CA ARG A 201 -22.97 8.91 -34.25
C ARG A 201 -21.61 8.47 -33.66
N ASN A 202 -20.55 9.14 -34.09
CA ASN A 202 -19.19 8.74 -33.72
C ASN A 202 -18.86 9.10 -32.27
N PRO A 203 -18.72 8.14 -31.34
CA PRO A 203 -18.45 8.42 -29.95
C PRO A 203 -17.04 8.99 -29.71
N ILE A 204 -16.07 8.73 -30.61
CA ILE A 204 -14.74 9.31 -30.56
C ILE A 204 -14.82 10.83 -30.76
N HIS A 205 -15.58 11.29 -31.79
CA HIS A 205 -15.76 12.71 -32.06
C HIS A 205 -16.55 13.41 -30.96
N LEU A 206 -17.58 12.74 -30.41
CA LEU A 206 -18.36 13.29 -29.30
C LEU A 206 -17.50 13.50 -28.05
N ALA A 207 -16.64 12.53 -27.70
CA ALA A 207 -15.83 12.58 -26.50
C ALA A 207 -14.60 13.49 -26.61
N ALA A 208 -14.13 13.82 -27.82
CA ALA A 208 -12.85 14.48 -28.04
C ALA A 208 -12.70 15.80 -27.26
N ALA A 209 -13.70 16.67 -27.27
CA ALA A 209 -13.68 17.93 -26.55
C ALA A 209 -13.69 17.74 -25.04
N ALA A 210 -14.50 16.82 -24.51
CA ALA A 210 -14.58 16.52 -23.10
C ALA A 210 -13.26 15.89 -22.59
N LEU A 211 -12.65 14.98 -23.35
CA LEU A 211 -11.37 14.37 -23.01
C LEU A 211 -10.24 15.40 -23.03
N SER A 212 -10.25 16.33 -23.99
CA SER A 212 -9.28 17.44 -24.05
C SER A 212 -9.39 18.33 -22.82
N GLU A 213 -10.60 18.72 -22.41
CA GLU A 213 -10.82 19.52 -21.22
C GLU A 213 -10.42 18.76 -19.94
N LEU A 214 -10.81 17.48 -19.83
CA LEU A 214 -10.50 16.64 -18.67
C LEU A 214 -8.99 16.45 -18.46
N THR A 215 -8.26 16.19 -19.55
CA THR A 215 -6.81 15.94 -19.48
C THR A 215 -5.98 17.21 -19.31
N ALA A 216 -6.50 18.37 -19.75
CA ALA A 216 -5.86 19.67 -19.56
C ALA A 216 -6.22 20.35 -18.23
N ARG A 217 -7.14 19.76 -17.46
CA ARG A 217 -7.65 20.38 -16.25
C ARG A 217 -6.56 20.49 -15.18
N HIS A 218 -6.35 21.71 -14.68
CA HIS A 218 -5.59 21.98 -13.46
C HIS A 218 -6.48 21.72 -12.25
N TRP A 219 -6.07 20.81 -11.36
CA TRP A 219 -6.87 20.41 -10.19
C TRP A 219 -6.53 21.25 -8.96
N ASP A 220 -5.23 21.42 -8.67
CA ASP A 220 -4.67 22.18 -7.57
C ASP A 220 -3.15 22.32 -7.72
N ASP A 221 -2.52 23.12 -6.86
CA ASP A 221 -1.07 23.37 -6.84
C ASP A 221 -0.29 22.43 -5.90
N GLY A 222 -0.98 21.46 -5.29
CA GLY A 222 -0.42 20.63 -4.22
C GLY A 222 -0.73 21.18 -2.84
N PHE A 223 -0.32 20.45 -1.82
CA PHE A 223 -0.61 20.79 -0.43
C PHE A 223 0.47 20.22 0.49
N GLU A 224 1.18 21.09 1.25
CA GLU A 224 2.30 20.69 2.13
C GLU A 224 3.26 19.71 1.45
N SER A 225 3.32 18.46 1.94
CA SER A 225 4.15 17.40 1.37
C SER A 225 3.50 16.67 0.19
N PHE A 226 2.32 17.11 -0.27
CA PHE A 226 1.60 16.48 -1.37
C PHE A 226 1.85 17.17 -2.71
N PRO A 227 2.16 16.40 -3.77
CA PRO A 227 2.17 16.93 -5.12
C PRO A 227 0.74 17.33 -5.57
N PRO A 228 0.62 18.13 -6.66
CA PRO A 228 -0.68 18.43 -7.26
C PRO A 228 -1.47 17.16 -7.61
N THR A 229 -2.79 17.25 -7.48
CA THR A 229 -3.71 16.23 -7.96
C THR A 229 -3.56 16.08 -9.47
N SER A 230 -3.49 14.83 -9.95
CA SER A 230 -3.28 14.52 -11.36
C SER A 230 -4.27 13.48 -11.86
N LEU A 231 -4.64 13.60 -13.15
CA LEU A 231 -5.46 12.62 -13.87
C LEU A 231 -4.64 12.07 -15.04
N GLN A 232 -4.65 10.75 -15.20
CA GLN A 232 -4.06 10.08 -16.35
C GLN A 232 -5.07 9.14 -17.01
N VAL A 233 -5.19 9.26 -18.33
CA VAL A 233 -5.90 8.27 -19.14
C VAL A 233 -4.95 7.12 -19.43
N SER A 234 -5.31 5.92 -19.00
CA SER A 234 -4.46 4.74 -19.16
C SER A 234 -4.82 3.91 -20.39
N ASN A 235 -6.09 3.92 -20.79
CA ASN A 235 -6.57 3.13 -21.92
C ASN A 235 -7.70 3.85 -22.68
N ILE A 236 -7.70 3.69 -24.00
CA ILE A 236 -8.78 4.10 -24.87
C ILE A 236 -9.07 2.95 -25.86
N HIS A 237 -10.30 2.46 -25.87
CA HIS A 237 -10.74 1.41 -26.75
C HIS A 237 -11.97 1.84 -27.55
N ALA A 238 -11.89 1.75 -28.89
CA ALA A 238 -13.01 1.99 -29.78
C ALA A 238 -12.82 1.25 -31.10
N GLY A 239 -13.93 0.96 -31.79
CA GLY A 239 -13.91 0.42 -33.12
C GLY A 239 -13.68 -1.09 -33.22
N THR A 240 -13.78 -1.58 -34.43
CA THR A 240 -13.68 -3.01 -34.80
C THR A 240 -12.35 -3.35 -35.49
N GLY A 241 -11.47 -2.38 -35.66
CA GLY A 241 -10.23 -2.48 -36.45
C GLY A 241 -10.43 -2.23 -37.94
N ALA A 242 -11.69 -2.10 -38.42
CA ALA A 242 -11.99 -1.78 -39.81
C ALA A 242 -11.97 -0.25 -40.01
N ASN A 243 -11.31 0.21 -41.09
CA ASN A 243 -11.10 1.63 -41.35
C ASN A 243 -12.38 2.34 -41.92
N ASN A 244 -13.39 1.58 -42.34
CA ASN A 244 -14.62 2.07 -42.91
C ASN A 244 -15.85 1.95 -41.99
N VAL A 245 -15.65 1.66 -40.71
CA VAL A 245 -16.71 1.51 -39.69
C VAL A 245 -16.54 2.56 -38.59
N ILE A 246 -17.57 3.39 -38.41
CA ILE A 246 -17.73 4.27 -37.24
C ILE A 246 -18.08 3.40 -36.03
N PRO A 247 -17.39 3.48 -34.89
CA PRO A 247 -17.68 2.65 -33.71
C PRO A 247 -19.05 3.00 -33.08
N GLY A 248 -19.65 2.02 -32.39
CA GLY A 248 -20.88 2.21 -31.63
C GLY A 248 -20.64 2.70 -30.19
N GLU A 249 -19.43 2.48 -29.66
CA GLU A 249 -19.05 2.98 -28.34
C GLU A 249 -17.54 3.28 -28.25
N LEU A 250 -17.19 4.12 -27.28
CA LEU A 250 -15.81 4.42 -26.88
C LEU A 250 -15.70 4.15 -25.39
N GLN A 251 -14.70 3.36 -24.99
CA GLN A 251 -14.33 3.16 -23.59
C GLN A 251 -13.02 3.88 -23.27
N VAL A 252 -12.99 4.59 -22.14
CA VAL A 252 -11.82 5.31 -21.62
C VAL A 252 -11.62 4.91 -20.17
N LEU A 253 -10.42 4.42 -19.83
CA LEU A 253 -10.00 4.13 -18.48
C LEU A 253 -9.05 5.24 -18.03
N PHE A 254 -9.31 5.81 -16.85
CA PHE A 254 -8.46 6.84 -16.26
C PHE A 254 -8.32 6.65 -14.75
N ASN A 255 -7.27 7.23 -14.19
CA ASN A 255 -7.00 7.24 -12.76
C ASN A 255 -6.62 8.64 -12.30
N LEU A 256 -7.12 9.02 -11.12
CA LEU A 256 -6.70 10.21 -10.39
C LEU A 256 -5.86 9.81 -9.19
N ARG A 257 -4.76 10.56 -8.99
CA ARG A 257 -4.00 10.58 -7.74
C ARG A 257 -4.20 11.95 -7.10
N TYR A 258 -4.78 11.99 -5.91
CA TYR A 258 -5.25 13.24 -5.33
C TYR A 258 -4.81 13.43 -3.88
N ASN A 259 -4.61 14.68 -3.49
CA ASN A 259 -4.21 15.12 -2.16
C ASN A 259 -5.44 15.43 -1.27
N PRO A 260 -5.26 15.73 0.03
CA PRO A 260 -6.36 15.98 0.96
C PRO A 260 -7.26 17.19 0.69
N LEU A 261 -6.94 18.05 -0.31
CA LEU A 261 -7.86 19.10 -0.77
C LEU A 261 -9.10 18.55 -1.46
N TRP A 262 -9.01 17.28 -1.88
CA TRP A 262 -10.05 16.53 -2.55
C TRP A 262 -10.49 15.30 -1.76
N ASN A 263 -11.66 14.79 -2.11
CA ASN A 263 -12.15 13.47 -1.76
C ASN A 263 -12.82 12.83 -2.97
N ALA A 264 -13.01 11.51 -2.97
CA ALA A 264 -13.57 10.81 -4.11
C ALA A 264 -14.94 11.36 -4.54
N PRO A 265 -15.93 11.59 -3.64
CA PRO A 265 -17.24 12.13 -4.04
C PRO A 265 -17.16 13.47 -4.77
N LYS A 266 -16.29 14.39 -4.31
CA LYS A 266 -16.13 15.71 -4.94
C LYS A 266 -15.49 15.58 -6.33
N LEU A 267 -14.49 14.72 -6.51
CA LEU A 267 -13.87 14.45 -7.80
C LEU A 267 -14.87 13.82 -8.78
N GLU A 268 -15.66 12.85 -8.32
CA GLU A 268 -16.72 12.24 -9.11
C GLU A 268 -17.74 13.27 -9.59
N GLN A 269 -18.17 14.16 -8.70
CA GLN A 269 -19.10 15.24 -9.03
C GLN A 269 -18.53 16.20 -10.08
N GLU A 270 -17.29 16.62 -9.93
CA GLU A 270 -16.62 17.53 -10.86
C GLU A 270 -16.46 16.95 -12.26
N ILE A 271 -16.07 15.67 -12.34
CA ILE A 271 -15.92 14.97 -13.62
C ILE A 271 -17.28 14.74 -14.27
N THR A 272 -18.27 14.30 -13.51
CA THR A 272 -19.64 14.12 -14.00
C THR A 272 -20.18 15.43 -14.56
N ALA A 273 -20.04 16.54 -13.82
CA ALA A 273 -20.46 17.86 -14.28
C ALA A 273 -19.74 18.31 -15.56
N LEU A 274 -18.45 17.97 -15.71
CA LEU A 274 -17.72 18.23 -16.94
C LEU A 274 -18.32 17.44 -18.13
N LEU A 275 -18.53 16.14 -17.98
CA LEU A 275 -19.09 15.29 -19.04
C LEU A 275 -20.50 15.72 -19.43
N ASP A 276 -21.34 16.10 -18.46
CA ASP A 276 -22.71 16.57 -18.68
C ASP A 276 -22.75 17.88 -19.48
N ARG A 277 -21.82 18.82 -19.21
CA ARG A 277 -21.71 20.07 -19.99
C ARG A 277 -21.42 19.83 -21.48
N HIS A 278 -20.70 18.74 -21.79
CA HIS A 278 -20.44 18.35 -23.17
C HIS A 278 -21.62 17.59 -23.83
N GLY A 279 -22.70 17.34 -23.09
CA GLY A 279 -23.91 16.69 -23.60
C GLY A 279 -23.68 15.25 -24.06
N LEU A 280 -22.76 14.56 -23.43
CA LEU A 280 -22.44 13.16 -23.73
C LEU A 280 -23.52 12.22 -23.21
N GLU A 281 -23.83 11.20 -24.01
CA GLU A 281 -24.56 10.03 -23.56
C GLU A 281 -23.55 8.99 -23.12
N TYR A 282 -23.44 8.72 -21.80
CA TYR A 282 -22.37 7.90 -21.25
C TYR A 282 -22.82 7.06 -20.06
N ARG A 283 -21.99 6.08 -19.73
CA ARG A 283 -21.98 5.37 -18.46
C ARG A 283 -20.61 5.58 -17.81
N LEU A 284 -20.59 5.83 -16.51
CA LEU A 284 -19.36 6.02 -15.75
C LEU A 284 -19.38 5.11 -14.51
N LYS A 285 -18.37 4.24 -14.41
CA LYS A 285 -18.16 3.38 -13.25
C LYS A 285 -16.95 3.87 -12.50
N TRP A 286 -17.07 3.94 -11.19
CA TRP A 286 -16.00 4.36 -10.29
C TRP A 286 -15.45 3.19 -9.49
N HIS A 287 -14.14 3.20 -9.27
CA HIS A 287 -13.46 2.34 -8.32
C HIS A 287 -12.63 3.22 -7.38
N ARG A 288 -13.01 3.26 -6.10
CA ARG A 288 -12.36 4.03 -5.03
C ARG A 288 -11.35 3.13 -4.33
N SER A 289 -10.06 3.26 -4.65
CA SER A 289 -9.00 2.45 -4.03
C SER A 289 -8.69 2.95 -2.62
N GLY A 290 -8.72 4.26 -2.36
CA GLY A 290 -8.52 4.83 -1.03
C GLY A 290 -8.55 6.35 -1.02
N GLU A 291 -8.95 6.91 0.13
CA GLU A 291 -8.84 8.34 0.41
C GLU A 291 -7.38 8.68 0.80
N PRO A 292 -6.95 9.92 0.61
CA PRO A 292 -5.64 10.35 1.06
C PRO A 292 -5.58 10.38 2.59
N PHE A 293 -4.41 10.10 3.13
CA PHE A 293 -4.14 10.33 4.55
C PHE A 293 -2.83 11.09 4.75
N TYR A 294 -2.72 11.79 5.85
CA TYR A 294 -1.57 12.58 6.23
C TYR A 294 -1.35 12.54 7.73
N THR A 295 -0.15 12.28 8.16
CA THR A 295 0.26 12.34 9.56
C THR A 295 0.95 13.68 9.81
N PRO A 296 0.31 14.58 10.55
CA PRO A 296 0.88 15.88 10.89
C PRO A 296 2.10 15.73 11.80
N GLU A 297 2.82 16.81 12.01
CA GLU A 297 3.93 16.86 12.98
C GLU A 297 3.45 16.42 14.36
N GLY A 298 4.21 15.56 15.02
CA GLY A 298 3.85 14.98 16.31
C GLY A 298 4.87 13.92 16.78
N THR A 299 4.53 13.19 17.84
CA THR A 299 5.45 12.24 18.48
C THR A 299 5.91 11.15 17.51
N LEU A 300 5.00 10.49 16.79
CA LEU A 300 5.35 9.42 15.86
C LEU A 300 6.31 9.91 14.77
N ARG A 301 5.97 11.01 14.10
CA ARG A 301 6.77 11.56 13.00
C ARG A 301 8.15 12.03 13.47
N ARG A 302 8.22 12.71 14.62
CA ARG A 302 9.48 13.15 15.21
C ARG A 302 10.37 11.97 15.57
N VAL A 303 9.85 10.97 16.28
CA VAL A 303 10.61 9.77 16.66
C VAL A 303 11.11 9.03 15.42
N ALA A 304 10.25 8.86 14.41
CA ALA A 304 10.64 8.20 13.17
C ALA A 304 11.76 8.95 12.45
N ARG A 305 11.68 10.28 12.35
CA ARG A 305 12.73 11.11 11.74
C ARG A 305 14.07 10.98 12.47
N GLU A 306 14.04 10.97 13.80
CA GLU A 306 15.25 10.80 14.63
C GLU A 306 15.88 9.42 14.40
N VAL A 307 15.11 8.35 14.54
CA VAL A 307 15.58 6.97 14.35
C VAL A 307 16.11 6.76 12.93
N LEU A 308 15.34 7.12 11.91
CA LEU A 308 15.78 6.95 10.52
C LEU A 308 17.06 7.75 10.24
N GLY A 309 17.19 8.96 10.78
CA GLY A 309 18.38 9.78 10.65
C GLY A 309 19.62 9.13 11.26
N GLU A 310 19.48 8.41 12.37
CA GLU A 310 20.56 7.64 12.98
C GLU A 310 21.00 6.46 12.10
N PHE A 311 20.03 5.76 11.47
CA PHE A 311 20.32 4.62 10.59
C PHE A 311 20.89 5.04 9.23
N ALA A 312 20.34 6.07 8.60
CA ALA A 312 20.76 6.56 7.29
C ALA A 312 21.97 7.51 7.36
N GLY A 313 22.32 8.02 8.54
CA GLY A 313 23.38 9.01 8.73
C GLY A 313 23.01 10.44 8.30
N ALA A 314 21.75 10.66 7.90
CA ALA A 314 21.19 11.97 7.53
C ALA A 314 19.67 11.95 7.77
N ALA A 315 19.06 13.12 7.96
CA ALA A 315 17.61 13.23 8.10
C ALA A 315 16.91 12.66 6.86
N PRO A 316 15.87 11.81 7.04
CA PRO A 316 15.13 11.25 5.90
C PRO A 316 14.39 12.35 5.13
N GLU A 317 14.21 12.15 3.83
CA GLU A 317 13.21 12.89 3.07
C GLU A 317 11.82 12.48 3.52
N GLU A 318 10.93 13.44 3.75
CA GLU A 318 9.54 13.17 4.06
C GLU A 318 8.68 13.30 2.81
N SER A 319 7.84 12.29 2.54
CA SER A 319 7.11 12.21 1.29
C SER A 319 5.72 11.57 1.45
N THR A 320 4.82 11.94 0.55
CA THR A 320 3.49 11.34 0.38
C THR A 320 3.33 10.69 -1.00
N GLY A 321 4.43 10.58 -1.75
CA GLY A 321 4.46 10.04 -3.11
C GLY A 321 4.29 8.53 -3.17
N GLY A 322 4.37 7.97 -4.39
CA GLY A 322 4.28 6.53 -4.64
C GLY A 322 2.85 5.97 -4.72
N GLY A 323 2.73 4.65 -4.56
CA GLY A 323 1.47 3.92 -4.56
C GLY A 323 0.58 4.27 -3.37
N THR A 324 -0.31 3.36 -3.01
CA THR A 324 -1.08 3.45 -1.75
C THR A 324 -0.69 2.28 -0.85
N SER A 325 -1.14 2.26 0.40
CA SER A 325 -0.92 1.17 1.34
C SER A 325 -2.13 1.00 2.24
N ASP A 326 -2.19 -0.09 2.98
CA ASP A 326 -3.29 -0.38 3.89
C ASP A 326 -3.39 0.57 5.10
N ALA A 327 -2.37 1.40 5.34
CA ALA A 327 -2.47 2.52 6.29
C ALA A 327 -3.66 3.45 5.99
N ARG A 328 -4.12 3.52 4.72
CA ARG A 328 -5.34 4.27 4.31
C ARG A 328 -6.62 3.84 5.02
N PHE A 329 -6.67 2.62 5.54
CA PHE A 329 -7.82 2.10 6.28
C PHE A 329 -7.70 2.29 7.79
N ILE A 330 -6.48 2.39 8.30
CA ILE A 330 -6.19 2.60 9.73
C ILE A 330 -6.23 4.09 10.09
N ALA A 331 -5.71 4.97 9.25
CA ALA A 331 -5.71 6.42 9.49
C ALA A 331 -7.11 7.01 9.78
N PRO A 332 -8.21 6.59 9.11
CA PRO A 332 -9.56 7.06 9.43
C PRO A 332 -10.09 6.65 10.81
N LEU A 333 -9.42 5.75 11.52
CA LEU A 333 -9.72 5.40 12.92
C LEU A 333 -9.15 6.44 13.91
N GLY A 334 -8.44 7.46 13.41
CA GLY A 334 -7.79 8.51 14.20
C GLY A 334 -6.32 8.25 14.49
N ALA A 335 -5.74 7.20 13.91
CA ALA A 335 -4.34 6.86 14.08
C ALA A 335 -3.42 7.78 13.25
N GLN A 336 -2.26 8.12 13.81
CA GLN A 336 -1.14 8.63 13.03
C GLN A 336 -0.45 7.45 12.35
N CYS A 337 -0.24 7.54 11.03
CA CYS A 337 0.34 6.46 10.23
C CYS A 337 1.58 6.93 9.48
N ILE A 338 2.64 6.12 9.55
CA ILE A 338 3.86 6.31 8.76
C ILE A 338 4.23 4.99 8.06
N GLU A 339 5.07 5.09 7.04
CA GLU A 339 5.62 3.91 6.40
C GLU A 339 7.14 3.97 6.40
N VAL A 340 7.73 2.86 6.82
CA VAL A 340 9.18 2.68 6.98
C VAL A 340 9.53 1.24 6.60
N GLY A 341 10.38 1.07 5.60
CA GLY A 341 10.80 -0.26 5.15
C GLY A 341 12.02 -0.23 4.23
N PRO A 342 12.35 -1.36 3.61
CA PRO A 342 13.55 -1.51 2.79
C PRO A 342 13.52 -0.67 1.51
N VAL A 343 14.61 -0.76 0.76
CA VAL A 343 14.74 -0.12 -0.56
C VAL A 343 13.76 -0.76 -1.56
N ASN A 344 13.06 0.08 -2.33
CA ASN A 344 11.96 -0.31 -3.22
C ASN A 344 12.36 -0.58 -4.68
N ALA A 345 13.64 -0.69 -4.97
CA ALA A 345 14.15 -0.68 -6.34
C ALA A 345 13.69 -1.88 -7.20
N SER A 346 13.33 -3.01 -6.58
CA SER A 346 12.98 -4.27 -7.27
C SER A 346 11.55 -4.75 -7.05
N ILE A 347 10.72 -4.00 -6.35
CA ILE A 347 9.33 -4.42 -6.05
C ILE A 347 8.54 -4.70 -7.34
N HIS A 348 7.70 -5.74 -7.32
CA HIS A 348 6.86 -6.21 -8.44
C HIS A 348 7.63 -6.62 -9.71
N GLN A 349 8.96 -6.62 -9.68
CA GLN A 349 9.81 -7.02 -10.81
C GLN A 349 10.17 -8.50 -10.73
N VAL A 350 10.63 -9.04 -11.87
CA VAL A 350 11.37 -10.31 -11.91
C VAL A 350 12.68 -10.11 -11.13
N ASP A 351 13.14 -11.15 -10.44
CA ASP A 351 14.31 -11.10 -9.55
C ASP A 351 14.18 -10.05 -8.42
N GLU A 352 12.97 -9.88 -7.89
CA GLU A 352 12.75 -9.09 -6.67
C GLU A 352 13.72 -9.50 -5.59
N ASN A 353 14.28 -8.51 -4.88
CA ASN A 353 15.36 -8.75 -3.95
C ASN A 353 15.48 -7.69 -2.86
N VAL A 354 16.20 -8.04 -1.80
CA VAL A 354 16.56 -7.13 -0.70
C VAL A 354 18.02 -7.35 -0.28
N SER A 355 18.71 -6.27 0.08
CA SER A 355 20.05 -6.37 0.69
C SER A 355 19.98 -7.14 2.02
N VAL A 356 20.79 -8.19 2.18
CA VAL A 356 20.88 -8.94 3.43
C VAL A 356 21.34 -8.02 4.57
N ALA A 357 22.27 -7.12 4.31
CA ALA A 357 22.76 -6.17 5.32
C ALA A 357 21.68 -5.19 5.79
N ASP A 358 20.78 -4.76 4.89
CA ASP A 358 19.65 -3.89 5.27
C ASP A 358 18.56 -4.70 5.97
N LEU A 359 18.28 -5.91 5.49
CA LEU A 359 17.34 -6.82 6.16
C LEU A 359 17.75 -7.13 7.60
N GLU A 360 19.04 -7.33 7.86
CA GLU A 360 19.59 -7.57 9.21
C GLU A 360 19.47 -6.36 10.13
N LYS A 361 19.40 -5.14 9.58
CA LYS A 361 19.22 -3.90 10.36
C LYS A 361 17.76 -3.57 10.65
N LEU A 362 16.82 -4.06 9.84
CA LEU A 362 15.39 -3.74 9.99
C LEU A 362 14.83 -4.07 11.38
N PRO A 363 15.10 -5.22 12.02
CA PRO A 363 14.61 -5.49 13.37
C PRO A 363 15.10 -4.48 14.41
N GLU A 364 16.34 -4.04 14.33
CA GLU A 364 16.90 -3.03 15.22
C GLU A 364 16.22 -1.68 15.00
N LEU A 365 16.03 -1.27 13.74
CA LEU A 365 15.32 -0.04 13.38
C LEU A 365 13.90 -0.04 13.96
N TYR A 366 13.14 -1.11 13.76
CA TYR A 366 11.78 -1.21 14.29
C TYR A 366 11.75 -1.30 15.81
N ARG A 367 12.70 -2.02 16.43
CA ARG A 367 12.83 -2.07 17.89
C ARG A 367 13.08 -0.69 18.47
N CYS A 368 13.97 0.11 17.87
CA CYS A 368 14.23 1.49 18.29
C CYS A 368 12.97 2.37 18.21
N LEU A 369 12.18 2.22 17.14
CA LEU A 369 10.89 2.92 17.02
C LEU A 369 9.93 2.51 18.14
N ILE A 370 9.79 1.21 18.40
CA ILE A 370 8.90 0.68 19.44
C ILE A 370 9.34 1.16 20.83
N GLU A 371 10.63 1.07 21.15
CA GLU A 371 11.18 1.48 22.45
C GLU A 371 10.94 2.97 22.74
N ARG A 372 11.20 3.85 21.76
CA ARG A 372 10.98 5.30 21.92
C ARG A 372 9.53 5.69 22.01
N LEU A 373 8.61 4.85 21.51
CA LEU A 373 7.18 5.10 21.55
C LEU A 373 6.51 4.49 22.79
N LEU A 374 6.92 3.29 23.24
CA LEU A 374 6.21 2.53 24.29
C LEU A 374 7.01 2.34 25.59
N ALA A 375 8.35 2.43 25.57
CA ALA A 375 9.12 2.28 26.81
C ALA A 375 9.23 3.62 27.57
N GLU A 376 9.03 3.63 28.87
CA GLU A 376 9.30 4.76 29.73
C GLU A 376 10.83 4.93 29.90
N GLY A 377 11.36 6.04 29.44
CA GLY A 377 12.77 6.38 29.49
C GLY A 377 13.44 6.27 28.13
N ARG A 378 14.17 7.31 27.75
CA ARG A 378 14.91 7.39 26.48
C ARG A 378 15.96 6.27 26.45
N ALA A 379 15.64 5.14 25.83
CA ALA A 379 16.65 4.17 25.46
C ALA A 379 17.52 4.79 24.35
N ASN A 380 18.83 4.84 24.58
CA ASN A 380 19.77 5.09 23.50
C ASN A 380 19.84 3.79 22.68
N CYS A 381 19.33 3.81 21.46
CA CYS A 381 19.50 2.72 20.48
C CYS A 381 20.93 2.69 19.96
#